data_fba8df5da82a01b710b757fa99c2bfb4
#
_entry.id   fba8df5da82a01b710b757fa99c2bfb4
#
_cell.length_a   1.000
_cell.length_b   1.000
_cell.length_c   1.000
_cell.angle_alpha   90.00
_cell.angle_beta   90.00
_cell.angle_gamma   90.00
#
_symmetry.space_group_name_H-M   'P 1'
#
loop_
_entity.id
_entity.type
_entity.pdbx_description
1 polymer ?
#
loop_
_entity_poly.entity_id
_entity_poly.type
_entity_poly.pdbx_seq_one_letter_code
_entity_poly.pdbx_strand_id
1 'polypeptide(L)'
;MEKKVTIINETGLHARPASMFVKKASEFKSSVELIHEGERVNAKSIMGIMKLGLAKGTEITIETKGEDEELALNSMIELVENGFGEKK
;
A
#
# COMPACT_ATOMS: atom_id res chain seq x y z
N MET A 1 -7.84 2.83 11.57
CA MET A 1 -7.23 4.09 11.06
C MET A 1 -7.09 4.02 9.56
N GLU A 2 -7.25 5.13 8.90
CA GLU A 2 -7.06 5.16 7.44
C GLU A 2 -6.50 6.50 6.98
N LYS A 3 -5.86 6.49 5.83
CA LYS A 3 -5.30 7.70 5.23
C LYS A 3 -5.18 7.52 3.73
N LYS A 4 -5.45 8.58 2.99
CA LYS A 4 -5.27 8.59 1.54
C LYS A 4 -3.83 8.96 1.19
N VAL A 5 -3.34 8.36 0.10
CA VAL A 5 -2.00 8.64 -0.40
C VAL A 5 -1.99 8.42 -1.90
N THR A 6 -1.14 9.18 -2.60
CA THR A 6 -1.03 9.07 -4.06
C THR A 6 0.21 8.29 -4.44
N ILE A 7 0.07 7.37 -5.40
CA ILE A 7 1.18 6.60 -5.92
C ILE A 7 2.00 7.51 -6.82
N ILE A 8 3.29 7.69 -6.50
CA ILE A 8 4.15 8.63 -7.21
C ILE A 8 5.28 8.00 -8.00
N ASN A 9 5.53 6.70 -7.82
CA ASN A 9 6.61 6.03 -8.53
C ASN A 9 6.21 5.71 -9.98
N GLU A 10 7.17 5.71 -10.87
CA GLU A 10 6.93 5.55 -12.31
C GLU A 10 6.20 4.25 -12.65
N THR A 11 6.56 3.15 -12.00
CA THR A 11 5.97 1.86 -12.34
C THR A 11 4.63 1.58 -11.65
N GLY A 12 4.21 2.47 -10.72
CA GLY A 12 3.00 2.22 -9.94
C GLY A 12 3.18 0.98 -9.07
N LEU A 13 2.09 0.27 -8.78
CA LEU A 13 2.15 -0.96 -8.00
C LEU A 13 2.35 -2.18 -8.91
N HIS A 14 3.41 -2.13 -9.71
CA HIS A 14 3.84 -3.26 -10.52
C HIS A 14 4.55 -4.29 -9.63
N ALA A 15 5.11 -5.36 -10.22
CA ALA A 15 5.59 -6.52 -9.46
C ALA A 15 6.52 -6.17 -8.29
N ARG A 16 7.56 -5.37 -8.52
CA ARG A 16 8.52 -5.05 -7.48
C ARG A 16 7.95 -4.16 -6.38
N PRO A 17 7.30 -3.02 -6.69
CA PRO A 17 6.66 -2.21 -5.65
C PRO A 17 5.55 -2.97 -4.92
N ALA A 18 4.79 -3.81 -5.62
CA ALA A 18 3.76 -4.61 -4.99
C ALA A 18 4.35 -5.57 -3.97
N SER A 19 5.47 -6.20 -4.29
CA SER A 19 6.17 -7.08 -3.35
C SER A 19 6.63 -6.32 -2.12
N MET A 20 7.16 -5.10 -2.31
CA MET A 20 7.60 -4.27 -1.20
C MET A 20 6.42 -3.87 -0.31
N PHE A 21 5.30 -3.53 -0.92
CA PHE A 21 4.08 -3.17 -0.22
C PHE A 21 3.59 -4.32 0.66
N VAL A 22 3.51 -5.51 0.09
CA VAL A 22 3.07 -6.71 0.79
C VAL A 22 4.02 -7.07 1.93
N LYS A 23 5.33 -6.99 1.66
CA LYS A 23 6.34 -7.31 2.66
C LYS A 23 6.23 -6.36 3.85
N LYS A 24 6.09 -5.06 3.59
CA LYS A 24 5.95 -4.07 4.66
C LYS A 24 4.69 -4.32 5.47
N ALA A 25 3.56 -4.53 4.80
CA ALA A 25 2.29 -4.80 5.48
C ALA A 25 2.38 -6.04 6.36
N SER A 26 3.12 -7.06 5.91
CA SER A 26 3.24 -8.32 6.63
C SER A 26 4.09 -8.22 7.89
N GLU A 27 4.80 -7.11 8.09
CA GLU A 27 5.58 -6.89 9.31
C GLU A 27 4.71 -6.55 10.51
N PHE A 28 3.45 -6.20 10.27
CA PHE A 28 2.55 -5.73 11.32
C PHE A 28 1.49 -6.78 11.67
N LYS A 29 1.05 -6.76 12.94
CA LYS A 29 0.00 -7.66 13.40
C LYS A 29 -1.36 -7.21 12.93
N SER A 30 -1.54 -5.89 12.79
CA SER A 30 -2.80 -5.31 12.35
C SER A 30 -3.16 -5.75 10.95
N SER A 31 -4.46 -5.78 10.65
CA SER A 31 -4.88 -5.97 9.27
C SER A 31 -4.56 -4.69 8.50
N VAL A 32 -4.15 -4.85 7.25
CA VAL A 32 -3.83 -3.74 6.37
C VAL A 32 -4.58 -3.97 5.06
N GLU A 33 -5.38 -2.99 4.67
CA GLU A 33 -6.14 -3.06 3.42
C GLU A 33 -5.81 -1.87 2.54
N LEU A 34 -5.82 -2.11 1.24
CA LEU A 34 -5.72 -1.06 0.24
C LEU A 34 -7.10 -0.91 -0.40
N ILE A 35 -7.59 0.31 -0.47
CA ILE A 35 -8.91 0.61 -1.02
C ILE A 35 -8.77 1.53 -2.21
N HIS A 36 -9.37 1.14 -3.33
CA HIS A 36 -9.34 1.93 -4.55
C HIS A 36 -10.71 1.84 -5.22
N GLU A 37 -11.36 2.99 -5.39
CA GLU A 37 -12.68 3.09 -6.04
C GLU A 37 -13.68 2.08 -5.48
N GLY A 38 -13.71 1.98 -4.14
CA GLY A 38 -14.64 1.07 -3.47
C GLY A 38 -14.19 -0.37 -3.38
N GLU A 39 -13.16 -0.74 -4.07
CA GLU A 39 -12.64 -2.12 -4.03
C GLU A 39 -11.59 -2.23 -2.94
N ARG A 40 -11.75 -3.23 -2.07
CA ARG A 40 -10.84 -3.48 -0.96
C ARG A 40 -10.03 -4.74 -1.23
N VAL A 41 -8.72 -4.67 -1.01
CA VAL A 41 -7.87 -5.84 -1.10
C VAL A 41 -6.99 -5.93 0.13
N ASN A 42 -6.65 -7.16 0.51
CA ASN A 42 -5.74 -7.39 1.62
C ASN A 42 -4.32 -7.00 1.19
N ALA A 43 -3.73 -6.03 1.89
CA ALA A 43 -2.40 -5.55 1.55
C ALA A 43 -1.30 -6.60 1.77
N LYS A 44 -1.64 -7.71 2.43
CA LYS A 44 -0.69 -8.81 2.65
C LYS A 44 -0.78 -9.86 1.53
N SER A 45 -1.59 -9.61 0.49
CA SER A 45 -1.74 -10.50 -0.64
C SER A 45 -1.18 -9.85 -1.90
N ILE A 46 -0.09 -10.40 -2.43
CA ILE A 46 0.54 -9.85 -3.63
C ILE A 46 -0.40 -9.93 -4.84
N MET A 47 -1.16 -11.01 -4.96
CA MET A 47 -2.09 -11.16 -6.06
C MET A 47 -3.22 -10.14 -5.99
N GLY A 48 -3.71 -9.85 -4.79
CA GLY A 48 -4.75 -8.84 -4.60
C GLY A 48 -4.26 -7.46 -5.01
N ILE A 49 -3.04 -7.11 -4.62
CA ILE A 49 -2.46 -5.81 -4.95
C ILE A 49 -2.22 -5.69 -6.46
N MET A 50 -1.62 -6.70 -7.06
CA MET A 50 -1.30 -6.66 -8.50
C MET A 50 -2.54 -6.65 -9.38
N LYS A 51 -3.60 -7.31 -8.93
CA LYS A 51 -4.87 -7.38 -9.66
C LYS A 51 -5.45 -6.00 -9.94
N LEU A 52 -5.21 -5.04 -9.05
CA LEU A 52 -5.77 -3.70 -9.19
C LEU A 52 -5.12 -2.88 -10.31
N GLY A 53 -3.90 -3.24 -10.70
CA GLY A 53 -3.21 -2.53 -11.79
C GLY A 53 -3.02 -1.05 -11.54
N LEU A 54 -2.67 -0.67 -10.32
CA LEU A 54 -2.58 0.73 -9.93
C LEU A 54 -1.35 1.41 -10.52
N ALA A 55 -1.57 2.55 -11.16
CA ALA A 55 -0.52 3.29 -11.86
C ALA A 55 -0.13 4.56 -11.12
N LYS A 56 0.98 5.16 -11.56
CA LYS A 56 1.42 6.46 -11.05
C LYS A 56 0.28 7.48 -11.15
N GLY A 57 0.11 8.27 -10.10
CA GLY A 57 -0.92 9.29 -10.04
C GLY A 57 -2.23 8.83 -9.42
N THR A 58 -2.36 7.53 -9.14
CA THR A 58 -3.58 6.99 -8.55
C THR A 58 -3.61 7.28 -7.05
N GLU A 59 -4.74 7.80 -6.57
CA GLU A 59 -4.96 7.97 -5.14
C GLU A 59 -5.59 6.71 -4.57
N ILE A 60 -5.02 6.23 -3.47
CA ILE A 60 -5.52 5.05 -2.77
C ILE A 60 -5.75 5.39 -1.31
N THR A 61 -6.53 4.57 -0.62
CA THR A 61 -6.72 4.67 0.83
C THR A 61 -6.10 3.43 1.45
N ILE A 62 -5.31 3.63 2.50
CA ILE A 62 -4.76 2.52 3.27
C ILE A 62 -5.46 2.52 4.62
N GLU A 63 -6.04 1.39 4.99
CA GLU A 63 -6.75 1.23 6.26
C GLU A 63 -6.07 0.16 7.10
N THR A 64 -5.85 0.48 8.38
CA THR A 64 -5.24 -0.47 9.32
C THR A 64 -6.13 -0.63 10.53
N LYS A 65 -6.22 -1.86 11.05
CA LYS A 65 -6.98 -2.17 12.26
C LYS A 65 -6.23 -3.19 13.08
N GLY A 66 -5.99 -2.87 14.33
CA GLY A 66 -5.36 -3.80 15.25
C GLY A 66 -4.43 -3.12 16.24
N GLU A 67 -3.65 -3.94 16.91
CA GLU A 67 -2.81 -3.52 18.02
C GLU A 67 -1.77 -2.47 17.62
N ASP A 68 -1.15 -2.63 16.45
CA ASP A 68 -0.12 -1.71 15.98
C ASP A 68 -0.59 -0.88 14.76
N GLU A 69 -1.87 -0.57 14.72
CA GLU A 69 -2.48 0.07 13.55
C GLU A 69 -1.87 1.42 13.18
N GLU A 70 -1.50 2.23 14.19
CA GLU A 70 -0.91 3.54 13.92
C GLU A 70 0.48 3.40 13.29
N LEU A 71 1.30 2.53 13.85
CA LEU A 71 2.63 2.26 13.31
C LEU A 71 2.53 1.69 11.90
N ALA A 72 1.60 0.75 11.71
CA ALA A 72 1.38 0.13 10.41
C ALA A 72 0.97 1.17 9.37
N LEU A 73 0.00 2.02 9.70
CA LEU A 73 -0.47 3.04 8.78
C LEU A 73 0.65 4.00 8.38
N ASN A 74 1.37 4.52 9.38
CA ASN A 74 2.46 5.46 9.10
C ASN A 74 3.54 4.84 8.23
N SER A 75 3.87 3.57 8.47
CA SER A 75 4.90 2.87 7.71
C SER A 75 4.47 2.65 6.26
N MET A 76 3.21 2.28 6.04
CA MET A 76 2.70 2.06 4.70
C MET A 76 2.63 3.37 3.91
N ILE A 77 2.15 4.43 4.54
CA ILE A 77 2.07 5.75 3.91
C ILE A 77 3.48 6.23 3.52
N GLU A 78 4.44 6.08 4.42
CA GLU A 78 5.81 6.49 4.16
C GLU A 78 6.40 5.74 2.96
N LEU A 79 6.14 4.44 2.87
CA LEU A 79 6.64 3.64 1.76
C LEU A 79 6.12 4.15 0.41
N VAL A 80 4.83 4.47 0.35
CA VAL A 80 4.21 4.98 -0.88
C VAL A 80 4.72 6.38 -1.19
N GLU A 81 4.81 7.25 -0.17
CA GLU A 81 5.28 8.63 -0.37
C GLU A 81 6.74 8.70 -0.80
N ASN A 82 7.54 7.69 -0.43
CA ASN A 82 8.93 7.60 -0.88
C ASN A 82 9.06 6.96 -2.25
N GLY A 83 7.94 6.68 -2.92
CA GLY A 83 7.96 6.08 -4.25
C GLY A 83 8.59 4.70 -4.28
N PHE A 84 8.49 3.96 -3.18
CA PHE A 84 9.08 2.62 -3.03
C PHE A 84 10.59 2.63 -3.27
N GLY A 85 11.22 3.78 -3.03
CA GLY A 85 12.65 3.92 -3.20
C GLY A 85 13.11 4.01 -4.65
N GLU A 86 12.18 4.08 -5.60
CA GLU A 86 12.55 4.24 -7.01
C GLU A 86 13.12 5.63 -7.26
N LYS A 87 14.13 5.69 -8.10
CA LYS A 87 14.68 6.97 -8.50
C LYS A 87 13.74 7.63 -9.49
N LYS A 88 13.56 8.92 -9.33
CA LYS A 88 12.76 9.70 -10.24
C LYS A 88 13.55 10.09 -11.48
#